data_f726c881db4f6f5c34a7064572df484a
#
_entry.id   f726c881db4f6f5c34a7064572df484a
#
_cell.length_a   1.000
_cell.length_b   1.000
_cell.length_c   1.000
_cell.angle_alpha   90.00
_cell.angle_beta   90.00
_cell.angle_gamma   90.00
#
_symmetry.space_group_name_H-M   'P 1'
#
loop_
_entity.id
_entity.type
_entity.pdbx_description
1 polymer ?
#
loop_
_entity_poly.entity_id
_entity_poly.type
_entity_poly.pdbx_seq_one_letter_code
_entity_poly.pdbx_strand_id
1 'polypeptide(L)'
;MEAALAKVGMGEVDAAASAAITDLSKAIDPGDFNQFLEKLALYCMSQAGPVTLSDVEVCAPQSTEAALDDVIGLVADLRTNEIAPVLHRVIAQGGTATGLCIAALRHFRLLHAATSDPAGASQGVAKLRPPVYGPRRDRIQRQVGTWSRDRLEQVITLLLDTDLQLRSAGQTAPQMAQVERCFVRISMMGRR
;
A
#
# COMPACT_ATOMS: atom_id res chain seq x y z
N MET A 1 26.42 -1.82 -7.11
CA MET A 1 25.93 -1.43 -5.77
C MET A 1 27.05 -0.81 -4.94
N GLU A 2 28.13 -1.50 -4.67
CA GLU A 2 29.29 -0.96 -3.90
C GLU A 2 29.83 0.35 -4.48
N ALA A 3 29.90 0.49 -5.79
CA ALA A 3 30.36 1.73 -6.43
C ALA A 3 29.41 2.92 -6.22
N ALA A 4 28.12 2.68 -6.03
CA ALA A 4 27.13 3.73 -5.73
C ALA A 4 27.19 4.14 -4.26
N LEU A 5 27.38 3.21 -3.35
CA LEU A 5 27.56 3.44 -1.92
C LEU A 5 28.89 4.18 -1.62
N ALA A 6 29.98 3.78 -2.30
CA ALA A 6 31.29 4.45 -2.21
C ALA A 6 31.22 5.89 -2.75
N LYS A 7 30.43 6.16 -3.78
CA LYS A 7 30.27 7.50 -4.37
C LYS A 7 29.60 8.49 -3.42
N VAL A 8 28.79 8.01 -2.50
CA VAL A 8 28.02 8.82 -1.55
C VAL A 8 28.72 8.90 -0.18
N GLY A 9 29.92 8.30 -0.03
CA GLY A 9 30.73 8.41 1.19
C GLY A 9 30.15 7.70 2.41
N MET A 10 29.31 6.67 2.20
CA MET A 10 28.78 5.84 3.27
C MET A 10 29.84 4.92 3.86
N GLY A 11 29.89 4.82 5.20
CA GLY A 11 30.73 3.90 5.95
C GLY A 11 30.30 2.44 5.79
N GLU A 12 30.62 1.62 6.78
CA GLU A 12 30.19 0.21 6.80
C GLU A 12 28.68 0.09 6.79
N VAL A 13 28.15 -0.85 6.00
CA VAL A 13 26.71 -1.15 5.87
C VAL A 13 26.48 -2.55 6.41
N ASP A 14 25.54 -2.70 7.33
CA ASP A 14 25.13 -4.01 7.87
C ASP A 14 24.56 -4.91 6.75
N ALA A 15 24.73 -6.23 6.89
CA ALA A 15 24.27 -7.21 5.92
C ALA A 15 22.73 -7.11 5.67
N ALA A 16 21.95 -6.87 6.71
CA ALA A 16 20.50 -6.67 6.59
C ALA A 16 20.16 -5.38 5.84
N ALA A 17 20.84 -4.29 6.12
CA ALA A 17 20.71 -3.02 5.39
C ALA A 17 21.12 -3.17 3.92
N SER A 18 22.20 -3.86 3.63
CA SER A 18 22.66 -4.13 2.26
C SER A 18 21.64 -4.93 1.45
N ALA A 19 21.02 -5.95 2.05
CA ALA A 19 19.94 -6.72 1.42
C ALA A 19 18.74 -5.82 1.12
N ALA A 20 18.29 -5.01 2.09
CA ALA A 20 17.15 -4.09 1.93
C ALA A 20 17.42 -3.03 0.83
N ILE A 21 18.62 -2.45 0.78
CA ILE A 21 19.02 -1.50 -0.28
C ILE A 21 18.99 -2.18 -1.65
N THR A 22 19.46 -3.45 -1.72
CA THR A 22 19.43 -4.22 -2.98
C THR A 22 18.01 -4.49 -3.46
N ASP A 23 17.11 -4.83 -2.57
CA ASP A 23 15.70 -5.08 -2.92
C ASP A 23 14.98 -3.78 -3.31
N LEU A 24 15.30 -2.68 -2.64
CA LEU A 24 14.79 -1.36 -2.98
C LEU A 24 15.25 -0.92 -4.39
N SER A 25 16.51 -1.19 -4.75
CA SER A 25 17.07 -0.84 -6.07
C SER A 25 16.36 -1.53 -7.24
N LYS A 26 15.68 -2.65 -6.99
CA LYS A 26 14.86 -3.39 -7.99
C LYS A 26 13.41 -2.93 -8.03
N ALA A 27 12.96 -2.26 -6.94
CA ALA A 27 11.55 -1.92 -6.74
C ALA A 27 11.20 -0.48 -7.16
N ILE A 28 12.17 0.43 -7.20
CA ILE A 28 11.96 1.86 -7.48
C ILE A 28 12.76 2.31 -8.70
N ASP A 29 12.37 3.48 -9.25
CA ASP A 29 13.05 4.11 -10.37
C ASP A 29 14.51 4.48 -10.02
N PRO A 30 15.47 4.39 -10.97
CA PRO A 30 16.86 4.75 -10.73
C PRO A 30 17.09 6.18 -10.22
N GLY A 31 16.23 7.13 -10.60
CA GLY A 31 16.28 8.51 -10.12
C GLY A 31 15.92 8.60 -8.63
N ASP A 32 14.81 7.97 -8.24
CA ASP A 32 14.36 7.89 -6.85
C ASP A 32 15.34 7.11 -5.99
N PHE A 33 15.97 6.07 -6.54
CA PHE A 33 17.00 5.31 -5.83
C PHE A 33 18.23 6.16 -5.53
N ASN A 34 18.70 7.00 -6.47
CA ASN A 34 19.81 7.91 -6.22
C ASN A 34 19.47 8.93 -5.12
N GLN A 35 18.27 9.54 -5.16
CA GLN A 35 17.81 10.46 -4.11
C GLN A 35 17.73 9.77 -2.74
N PHE A 36 17.25 8.53 -2.71
CA PHE A 36 17.24 7.72 -1.48
C PHE A 36 18.67 7.52 -0.93
N LEU A 37 19.63 7.16 -1.78
CA LEU A 37 21.03 6.98 -1.34
C LEU A 37 21.64 8.28 -0.80
N GLU A 38 21.37 9.43 -1.44
CA GLU A 38 21.82 10.74 -0.97
C GLU A 38 21.20 11.08 0.39
N LYS A 39 19.88 10.85 0.55
CA LYS A 39 19.18 11.06 1.81
C LYS A 39 19.73 10.17 2.92
N LEU A 40 19.95 8.89 2.64
CA LEU A 40 20.51 7.92 3.58
C LEU A 40 21.91 8.33 4.03
N ALA A 41 22.78 8.76 3.11
CA ALA A 41 24.10 9.25 3.42
C ALA A 41 24.06 10.48 4.34
N LEU A 42 23.22 11.47 4.01
CA LEU A 42 23.04 12.66 4.84
C LEU A 42 22.51 12.32 6.24
N TYR A 43 21.57 11.39 6.32
CA TYR A 43 21.02 10.92 7.59
C TYR A 43 22.07 10.24 8.47
N CYS A 44 22.91 9.40 7.88
CA CYS A 44 23.95 8.66 8.59
C CYS A 44 25.24 9.47 8.84
N MET A 45 25.43 10.63 8.19
CA MET A 45 26.62 11.47 8.38
C MET A 45 26.87 11.90 9.83
N SER A 46 25.83 12.01 10.64
CA SER A 46 25.92 12.41 12.05
C SER A 46 25.97 11.21 13.01
N GLN A 47 25.87 9.98 12.50
CA GLN A 47 25.86 8.77 13.32
C GLN A 47 27.22 8.09 13.32
N ALA A 48 27.66 7.67 14.52
CA ALA A 48 28.88 6.87 14.67
C ALA A 48 28.47 5.38 14.62
N GLY A 49 28.68 4.72 13.48
CA GLY A 49 28.42 3.29 13.35
C GLY A 49 28.05 2.86 11.93
N PRO A 50 27.88 1.55 11.68
CA PRO A 50 27.43 1.06 10.39
C PRO A 50 25.97 1.45 10.12
N VAL A 51 25.64 1.61 8.84
CA VAL A 51 24.25 1.83 8.41
C VAL A 51 23.42 0.59 8.73
N THR A 52 22.33 0.77 9.48
CA THR A 52 21.45 -0.30 9.94
C THR A 52 20.19 -0.43 9.07
N LEU A 53 19.49 -1.56 9.20
CA LEU A 53 18.18 -1.75 8.54
C LEU A 53 17.18 -0.65 8.94
N SER A 54 17.19 -0.21 10.20
CA SER A 54 16.32 0.86 10.68
C SER A 54 16.57 2.19 9.96
N ASP A 55 17.84 2.52 9.67
CA ASP A 55 18.18 3.74 8.93
C ASP A 55 17.67 3.67 7.49
N VAL A 56 17.79 2.51 6.87
CA VAL A 56 17.24 2.25 5.53
C VAL A 56 15.71 2.43 5.53
N GLU A 57 14.99 1.87 6.51
CA GLU A 57 13.54 1.98 6.62
C GLU A 57 13.06 3.42 6.81
N VAL A 58 13.77 4.21 7.64
CA VAL A 58 13.47 5.63 7.86
C VAL A 58 13.71 6.49 6.62
N CYS A 59 14.75 6.15 5.86
CA CYS A 59 15.14 6.91 4.66
C CYS A 59 14.43 6.43 3.38
N ALA A 60 13.97 5.18 3.36
CA ALA A 60 13.33 4.59 2.19
C ALA A 60 12.20 5.50 1.65
N PRO A 61 12.15 5.73 0.33
CA PRO A 61 11.02 6.44 -0.25
C PRO A 61 9.77 5.61 0.03
N GLN A 62 8.86 6.18 0.80
CA GLN A 62 7.52 5.60 0.91
C GLN A 62 6.87 5.87 -0.44
N SER A 63 6.82 4.86 -1.30
CA SER A 63 6.08 5.01 -2.54
C SER A 63 4.62 5.32 -2.17
N THR A 64 4.03 6.29 -2.83
CA THR A 64 2.61 6.62 -2.65
C THR A 64 1.75 5.37 -2.79
N GLU A 65 2.17 4.41 -3.65
CA GLU A 65 1.50 3.11 -3.81
C GLU A 65 1.55 2.23 -2.55
N ALA A 66 2.69 2.15 -1.86
CA ALA A 66 2.78 1.38 -0.60
C ALA A 66 1.89 1.98 0.48
N ALA A 67 1.86 3.31 0.59
CA ALA A 67 1.00 4.02 1.52
C ALA A 67 -0.50 3.83 1.18
N LEU A 68 -0.86 3.79 -0.11
CA LEU A 68 -2.22 3.46 -0.56
C LEU A 68 -2.59 2.02 -0.19
N ASP A 69 -1.71 1.06 -0.44
CA ASP A 69 -1.92 -0.36 -0.10
C ASP A 69 -2.09 -0.57 1.42
N ASP A 70 -1.41 0.21 2.26
CA ASP A 70 -1.57 0.17 3.72
C ASP A 70 -2.98 0.58 4.15
N VAL A 71 -3.50 1.72 3.66
CA VAL A 71 -4.86 2.16 3.96
C VAL A 71 -5.89 1.13 3.50
N ILE A 72 -5.76 0.65 2.27
CA ILE A 72 -6.69 -0.33 1.69
C ILE A 72 -6.64 -1.65 2.46
N GLY A 73 -5.44 -2.05 2.89
CA GLY A 73 -5.27 -3.21 3.74
C GLY A 73 -6.03 -3.08 5.06
N LEU A 74 -5.97 -1.92 5.73
CA LEU A 74 -6.73 -1.66 6.96
C LEU A 74 -8.25 -1.74 6.73
N VAL A 75 -8.74 -1.19 5.62
CA VAL A 75 -10.15 -1.26 5.24
C VAL A 75 -10.59 -2.71 5.06
N ALA A 76 -9.83 -3.51 4.32
CA ALA A 76 -10.12 -4.91 4.05
C ALA A 76 -9.94 -5.83 5.27
N ASP A 77 -9.05 -5.45 6.20
CA ASP A 77 -8.83 -6.13 7.48
C ASP A 77 -9.83 -5.67 8.58
N LEU A 78 -10.78 -4.80 8.24
CA LEU A 78 -11.85 -4.28 9.14
C LEU A 78 -11.32 -3.47 10.35
N ARG A 79 -10.14 -2.87 10.22
CA ARG A 79 -9.49 -2.07 11.26
C ARG A 79 -9.95 -0.61 11.22
N THR A 80 -11.24 -0.37 11.40
CA THR A 80 -11.92 0.91 11.18
C THR A 80 -11.25 2.09 11.91
N ASN A 81 -10.82 1.89 13.16
CA ASN A 81 -10.26 2.96 13.99
C ASN A 81 -8.86 3.43 13.51
N GLU A 82 -8.19 2.64 12.67
CA GLU A 82 -6.85 2.93 12.18
C GLU A 82 -6.85 3.57 10.79
N ILE A 83 -8.01 3.63 10.14
CA ILE A 83 -8.13 4.17 8.78
C ILE A 83 -7.78 5.67 8.76
N ALA A 84 -8.40 6.48 9.62
CA ALA A 84 -8.22 7.94 9.60
C ALA A 84 -6.76 8.39 9.82
N PRO A 85 -6.01 7.90 10.83
CA PRO A 85 -4.61 8.29 11.01
C PRO A 85 -3.72 7.96 9.83
N VAL A 86 -3.91 6.78 9.21
CA VAL A 86 -3.09 6.36 8.06
C VAL A 86 -3.50 7.13 6.81
N LEU A 87 -4.79 7.38 6.61
CA LEU A 87 -5.31 8.20 5.52
C LEU A 87 -4.74 9.63 5.56
N HIS A 88 -4.69 10.27 6.75
CA HIS A 88 -4.08 11.59 6.91
C HIS A 88 -2.61 11.61 6.50
N ARG A 89 -1.87 10.54 6.80
CA ARG A 89 -0.47 10.40 6.37
C ARG A 89 -0.35 10.31 4.85
N VAL A 90 -1.23 9.52 4.21
CA VAL A 90 -1.27 9.40 2.74
C VAL A 90 -1.57 10.74 2.09
N ILE A 91 -2.50 11.53 2.66
CA ILE A 91 -2.81 12.88 2.18
C ILE A 91 -1.57 13.78 2.26
N ALA A 92 -0.87 13.76 3.40
CA ALA A 92 0.35 14.55 3.59
C ALA A 92 1.49 14.16 2.63
N GLN A 93 1.48 12.93 2.10
CA GLN A 93 2.41 12.41 1.09
C GLN A 93 1.95 12.67 -0.36
N GLY A 94 0.89 13.46 -0.56
CA GLY A 94 0.37 13.79 -1.89
C GLY A 94 -0.60 12.75 -2.48
N GLY A 95 -1.10 11.82 -1.67
CA GLY A 95 -2.13 10.87 -2.11
C GLY A 95 -3.42 11.57 -2.50
N THR A 96 -4.04 11.13 -3.60
CA THR A 96 -5.27 11.72 -4.13
C THR A 96 -6.49 10.86 -3.83
N ALA A 97 -7.66 11.48 -3.69
CA ALA A 97 -8.93 10.77 -3.47
C ALA A 97 -9.24 9.77 -4.58
N THR A 98 -9.02 10.16 -5.83
CA THR A 98 -9.22 9.29 -6.99
C THR A 98 -8.23 8.11 -6.98
N GLY A 99 -6.95 8.36 -6.64
CA GLY A 99 -5.94 7.31 -6.53
C GLY A 99 -6.30 6.27 -5.48
N LEU A 100 -6.76 6.70 -4.30
CA LEU A 100 -7.26 5.84 -3.23
C LEU A 100 -8.46 4.99 -3.68
N CYS A 101 -9.41 5.61 -4.37
CA CYS A 101 -10.61 4.91 -4.86
C CYS A 101 -10.25 3.84 -5.90
N ILE A 102 -9.37 4.16 -6.87
CA ILE A 102 -8.89 3.23 -7.90
C ILE A 102 -8.13 2.06 -7.27
N ALA A 103 -7.23 2.34 -6.33
CA ALA A 103 -6.46 1.30 -5.65
C ALA A 103 -7.36 0.37 -4.81
N ALA A 104 -8.37 0.93 -4.11
CA ALA A 104 -9.37 0.15 -3.40
C ALA A 104 -10.20 -0.72 -4.35
N LEU A 105 -10.69 -0.18 -5.45
CA LEU A 105 -11.40 -0.94 -6.48
C LEU A 105 -10.57 -2.12 -7.00
N ARG A 106 -9.29 -1.89 -7.29
CA ARG A 106 -8.37 -2.94 -7.74
C ARG A 106 -8.26 -4.05 -6.70
N HIS A 107 -8.09 -3.69 -5.43
CA HIS A 107 -7.95 -4.66 -4.33
C HIS A 107 -9.22 -5.48 -4.09
N PHE A 108 -10.38 -4.82 -3.98
CA PHE A 108 -11.65 -5.52 -3.74
C PHE A 108 -12.11 -6.37 -4.93
N ARG A 109 -11.81 -5.98 -6.17
CA ARG A 109 -12.01 -6.83 -7.36
C ARG A 109 -11.12 -8.07 -7.33
N LEU A 110 -9.89 -7.95 -6.84
CA LEU A 110 -8.98 -9.08 -6.67
C LEU A 110 -9.53 -10.06 -5.62
N LEU A 111 -10.03 -9.58 -4.48
CA LEU A 111 -10.70 -10.41 -3.48
C LEU A 111 -11.95 -11.09 -4.06
N HIS A 112 -12.76 -10.35 -4.82
CA HIS A 112 -13.95 -10.89 -5.47
C HIS A 112 -13.62 -11.99 -6.47
N ALA A 113 -12.59 -11.80 -7.32
CA ALA A 113 -12.13 -12.80 -8.25
C ALA A 113 -11.69 -14.10 -7.55
N ALA A 114 -10.95 -13.95 -6.42
CA ALA A 114 -10.51 -15.10 -5.63
C ALA A 114 -11.67 -15.83 -4.94
N THR A 115 -12.64 -15.10 -4.37
CA THR A 115 -13.82 -15.73 -3.71
C THR A 115 -14.78 -16.37 -4.69
N SER A 116 -14.78 -15.95 -5.95
CA SER A 116 -15.67 -16.47 -7.00
C SER A 116 -15.12 -17.69 -7.72
N ASP A 117 -13.91 -18.17 -7.38
CA ASP A 117 -13.33 -19.38 -8.03
C ASP A 117 -14.13 -20.64 -7.63
N PRO A 118 -14.60 -21.44 -8.60
CA PRO A 118 -15.36 -22.67 -8.33
C PRO A 118 -14.61 -23.71 -7.50
N ALA A 119 -13.28 -23.70 -7.56
CA ALA A 119 -12.42 -24.60 -6.81
C ALA A 119 -12.14 -24.13 -5.36
N GLY A 120 -12.77 -23.02 -4.96
CA GLY A 120 -12.66 -22.44 -3.63
C GLY A 120 -11.66 -21.29 -3.55
N ALA A 121 -11.84 -20.44 -2.55
CA ALA A 121 -11.13 -19.19 -2.38
C ALA A 121 -9.59 -19.32 -2.32
N SER A 122 -9.08 -20.37 -1.68
CA SER A 122 -7.62 -20.64 -1.62
C SER A 122 -7.04 -20.92 -3.01
N GLN A 123 -7.76 -21.67 -3.83
CA GLN A 123 -7.39 -21.93 -5.22
C GLN A 123 -7.50 -20.64 -6.06
N GLY A 124 -8.53 -19.84 -5.80
CA GLY A 124 -8.71 -18.54 -6.43
C GLY A 124 -7.52 -17.60 -6.20
N VAL A 125 -6.99 -17.54 -4.96
CA VAL A 125 -5.78 -16.76 -4.66
C VAL A 125 -4.56 -17.25 -5.46
N ALA A 126 -4.39 -18.55 -5.64
CA ALA A 126 -3.28 -19.11 -6.43
C ALA A 126 -3.38 -18.77 -7.93
N LYS A 127 -4.60 -18.58 -8.44
CA LYS A 127 -4.87 -18.26 -9.86
C LYS A 127 -4.86 -16.77 -10.19
N LEU A 128 -4.69 -15.89 -9.21
CA LEU A 128 -4.70 -14.44 -9.42
C LEU A 128 -3.68 -14.01 -10.48
N ARG A 129 -4.05 -13.03 -11.27
CA ARG A 129 -3.19 -12.40 -12.29
C ARG A 129 -3.19 -10.89 -12.09
N PRO A 130 -2.04 -10.24 -11.85
CA PRO A 130 -0.71 -10.84 -11.67
C PRO A 130 -0.62 -11.71 -10.40
N PRO A 131 0.32 -12.69 -10.34
CA PRO A 131 0.50 -13.53 -9.16
C PRO A 131 0.89 -12.72 -7.93
N VAL A 132 0.40 -13.13 -6.76
CA VAL A 132 0.70 -12.48 -5.48
C VAL A 132 1.60 -13.40 -4.65
N TYR A 133 2.68 -12.85 -4.09
CA TYR A 133 3.69 -13.58 -3.32
C TYR A 133 3.91 -12.98 -1.93
N GLY A 134 4.56 -13.75 -1.05
CA GLY A 134 5.03 -13.30 0.25
C GLY A 134 3.92 -12.81 1.18
N PRO A 135 4.23 -11.84 2.07
CA PRO A 135 3.30 -11.35 3.09
C PRO A 135 1.97 -10.80 2.54
N ARG A 136 2.00 -10.25 1.32
CA ARG A 136 0.80 -9.78 0.62
C ARG A 136 -0.15 -10.93 0.29
N ARG A 137 0.38 -12.10 -0.12
CA ARG A 137 -0.44 -13.29 -0.36
C ARG A 137 -1.14 -13.77 0.91
N ASP A 138 -0.41 -13.80 2.02
CA ASP A 138 -0.95 -14.25 3.31
C ASP A 138 -2.06 -13.30 3.80
N ARG A 139 -1.89 -11.99 3.59
CA ARG A 139 -2.93 -10.99 3.88
C ARG A 139 -4.18 -11.25 3.03
N ILE A 140 -4.04 -11.38 1.72
CA ILE A 140 -5.15 -11.67 0.80
C ILE A 140 -5.86 -12.96 1.18
N GLN A 141 -5.10 -14.01 1.52
CA GLN A 141 -5.67 -15.30 1.96
C GLN A 141 -6.56 -15.15 3.21
N ARG A 142 -6.15 -14.35 4.18
CA ARG A 142 -6.99 -14.04 5.37
C ARG A 142 -8.23 -13.23 5.00
N GLN A 143 -8.06 -12.19 4.18
CA GLN A 143 -9.15 -11.31 3.74
C GLN A 143 -10.22 -12.07 2.96
N VAL A 144 -9.83 -12.95 2.04
CA VAL A 144 -10.75 -13.82 1.29
C VAL A 144 -11.60 -14.70 2.21
N GLY A 145 -11.07 -15.14 3.37
CA GLY A 145 -11.83 -15.87 4.38
C GLY A 145 -12.82 -15.00 5.18
N THR A 146 -12.61 -13.68 5.19
CA THR A 146 -13.44 -12.73 5.96
C THR A 146 -14.61 -12.19 5.13
N TRP A 147 -14.41 -12.03 3.82
CA TRP A 147 -15.37 -11.40 2.92
C TRP A 147 -16.20 -12.42 2.15
N SER A 148 -17.54 -12.32 2.20
CA SER A 148 -18.41 -13.08 1.31
C SER A 148 -18.47 -12.42 -0.07
N ARG A 149 -18.77 -13.21 -1.10
CA ARG A 149 -18.93 -12.74 -2.47
C ARG A 149 -19.95 -11.58 -2.58
N ASP A 150 -21.13 -11.76 -1.99
CA ASP A 150 -22.20 -10.76 -2.06
C ASP A 150 -21.81 -9.42 -1.42
N ARG A 151 -21.03 -9.48 -0.31
CA ARG A 151 -20.49 -8.26 0.32
C ARG A 151 -19.44 -7.59 -0.55
N LEU A 152 -18.59 -8.36 -1.20
CA LEU A 152 -17.60 -7.81 -2.13
C LEU A 152 -18.27 -7.12 -3.33
N GLU A 153 -19.36 -7.66 -3.85
CA GLU A 153 -20.17 -7.02 -4.91
C GLU A 153 -20.76 -5.68 -4.44
N GLN A 154 -21.29 -5.62 -3.21
CA GLN A 154 -21.78 -4.37 -2.61
C GLN A 154 -20.66 -3.35 -2.40
N VAL A 155 -19.49 -3.79 -1.94
CA VAL A 155 -18.30 -2.93 -1.77
C VAL A 155 -17.84 -2.36 -3.10
N ILE A 156 -17.76 -3.18 -4.14
CA ILE A 156 -17.36 -2.75 -5.48
C ILE A 156 -18.37 -1.71 -6.02
N THR A 157 -19.67 -1.94 -5.85
CA THR A 157 -20.71 -0.97 -6.24
C THR A 157 -20.53 0.35 -5.49
N LEU A 158 -20.36 0.31 -4.17
CA LEU A 158 -20.13 1.51 -3.36
C LEU A 158 -18.88 2.30 -3.78
N LEU A 159 -17.80 1.61 -4.12
CA LEU A 159 -16.57 2.24 -4.61
C LEU A 159 -16.76 2.86 -6.00
N LEU A 160 -17.50 2.19 -6.89
CA LEU A 160 -17.83 2.74 -8.22
C LEU A 160 -18.67 4.00 -8.10
N ASP A 161 -19.70 3.99 -7.26
CA ASP A 161 -20.54 5.16 -7.00
C ASP A 161 -19.72 6.32 -6.43
N THR A 162 -18.77 6.01 -5.52
CA THR A 162 -17.86 7.02 -4.96
C THR A 162 -16.94 7.58 -6.05
N ASP A 163 -16.36 6.76 -6.91
CA ASP A 163 -15.50 7.21 -8.02
C ASP A 163 -16.27 8.12 -9.00
N LEU A 164 -17.51 7.78 -9.31
CA LEU A 164 -18.39 8.60 -10.15
C LEU A 164 -18.69 9.94 -9.49
N GLN A 165 -18.95 9.96 -8.17
CA GLN A 165 -19.16 11.20 -7.42
C GLN A 165 -17.91 12.08 -7.40
N LEU A 166 -16.72 11.51 -7.21
CA LEU A 166 -15.46 12.25 -7.21
C LEU A 166 -15.18 12.95 -8.55
N ARG A 167 -15.67 12.38 -9.66
CA ARG A 167 -15.51 12.92 -11.03
C ARG A 167 -16.65 13.84 -11.46
N SER A 168 -17.71 13.97 -10.66
CA SER A 168 -18.88 14.78 -11.00
C SER A 168 -18.58 16.26 -10.85
N ALA A 169 -18.86 17.04 -11.88
CA ALA A 169 -18.64 18.50 -11.89
C ALA A 169 -19.52 19.27 -10.88
N GLY A 170 -20.65 18.68 -10.43
CA GLY A 170 -21.54 19.29 -9.44
C GLY A 170 -21.17 18.99 -7.99
N GLN A 171 -20.08 18.25 -7.74
CA GLN A 171 -19.67 17.84 -6.42
C GLN A 171 -18.93 18.96 -5.66
N THR A 172 -19.52 19.42 -4.55
CA THR A 172 -18.97 20.48 -3.70
C THR A 172 -18.34 19.97 -2.40
N ALA A 173 -18.62 18.71 -2.01
CA ALA A 173 -18.07 18.14 -0.79
C ALA A 173 -16.57 17.81 -0.94
N PRO A 174 -15.76 17.95 0.13
CA PRO A 174 -14.35 17.61 0.08
C PRO A 174 -14.14 16.15 -0.36
N GLN A 175 -13.43 15.96 -1.46
CA GLN A 175 -13.24 14.64 -2.08
C GLN A 175 -12.65 13.61 -1.11
N MET A 176 -11.68 14.02 -0.31
CA MET A 176 -11.01 13.13 0.65
C MET A 176 -11.97 12.68 1.75
N ALA A 177 -12.85 13.55 2.25
CA ALA A 177 -13.87 13.19 3.25
C ALA A 177 -14.90 12.19 2.69
N GLN A 178 -15.17 12.22 1.39
CA GLN A 178 -16.04 11.22 0.74
C GLN A 178 -15.37 9.85 0.72
N VAL A 179 -14.08 9.78 0.36
CA VAL A 179 -13.31 8.54 0.37
C VAL A 179 -13.19 7.98 1.78
N GLU A 180 -12.87 8.81 2.78
CA GLU A 180 -12.81 8.39 4.18
C GLU A 180 -14.13 7.78 4.65
N ARG A 181 -15.25 8.46 4.40
CA ARG A 181 -16.59 7.95 4.71
C ARG A 181 -16.88 6.62 4.02
N CYS A 182 -16.51 6.50 2.74
CA CYS A 182 -16.65 5.27 1.97
C CYS A 182 -15.84 4.12 2.63
N PHE A 183 -14.58 4.36 2.97
CA PHE A 183 -13.70 3.36 3.56
C PHE A 183 -14.16 2.91 4.96
N VAL A 184 -14.59 3.85 5.80
CA VAL A 184 -15.19 3.54 7.11
C VAL A 184 -16.45 2.67 6.92
N ARG A 185 -17.33 3.04 6.00
CA ARG A 185 -18.54 2.27 5.70
C ARG A 185 -18.21 0.86 5.23
N ILE A 186 -17.25 0.69 4.32
CA ILE A 186 -16.79 -0.62 3.85
C ILE A 186 -16.28 -1.46 5.01
N SER A 187 -15.39 -0.93 5.84
CA SER A 187 -14.83 -1.68 6.98
C SER A 187 -15.89 -2.09 8.01
N MET A 188 -16.99 -1.33 8.13
CA MET A 188 -18.13 -1.71 8.98
C MET A 188 -19.02 -2.78 8.35
N MET A 189 -19.13 -2.84 7.03
CA MET A 189 -19.91 -3.86 6.32
C MET A 189 -19.33 -5.27 6.52
N GLY A 190 -18.03 -5.41 6.61
CA GLY A 190 -17.36 -6.70 6.83
C GLY A 190 -17.55 -7.28 8.23
N ARG A 191 -17.96 -6.47 9.23
CA ARG A 191 -18.14 -6.91 10.62
C ARG A 191 -19.48 -7.61 10.90
N ARG A 192 -20.44 -7.58 9.99
CA ARG A 192 -21.77 -8.20 10.09
C ARG A 192 -21.81 -9.47 9.28
#